data_57e061af31c7465bb7e918517811bd2f
#
_entry.id   57e061af31c7465bb7e918517811bd2f
#
_cell.length_a   1.000
_cell.length_b   1.000
_cell.length_c   1.000
_cell.angle_alpha   90.00
_cell.angle_beta   90.00
_cell.angle_gamma   90.00
#
_symmetry.space_group_name_H-M   'P 1'
#
loop_
_entity.id
_entity.type
_entity.pdbx_description
1 polymer ?
#
loop_
_entity_poly.entity_id
_entity_poly.type
_entity_poly.pdbx_seq_one_letter_code
_entity_poly.pdbx_strand_id
1 'polypeptide(L)'
;MPAIDLLVTSGSGPAECRVALMALIGIIEAEADRRGCTTDVTFGHRPDRHGAKSALLGLEGANAAALAAEYCGTVKFVFKSPVRPGHKRQNWFVGVKAVDLAAAVPAEASIAPCDVRFETLRAGGPGGQHQNTTDSAVRAVHLPTGIVVTARNERSQHRNKAIALWRLEAMLRVLADRDAEQSMAEIFIANKALERGNEVKVFRL
;
A
#
# COMPACT_ATOMS: atom_id res chain seq x y z
N MET A 1 -19.63 -3.13 2.85
CA MET A 1 -18.83 -2.85 4.06
C MET A 1 -18.03 -1.60 3.77
N PRO A 2 -17.81 -0.67 4.71
CA PRO A 2 -16.95 0.48 4.45
C PRO A 2 -15.52 -0.02 4.19
N ALA A 3 -14.99 0.35 3.04
CA ALA A 3 -13.61 0.10 2.66
C ALA A 3 -12.81 1.40 2.76
N ILE A 4 -11.62 1.36 3.30
CA ILE A 4 -10.72 2.51 3.41
C ILE A 4 -9.36 2.10 2.87
N ASP A 5 -8.80 2.92 2.01
CA ASP A 5 -7.46 2.72 1.48
C ASP A 5 -6.46 3.64 2.17
N LEU A 6 -5.36 3.06 2.63
CA LEU A 6 -4.24 3.76 3.24
C LEU A 6 -3.04 3.75 2.30
N LEU A 7 -2.57 4.91 1.92
CA LEU A 7 -1.26 5.05 1.29
C LEU A 7 -0.19 5.05 2.39
N VAL A 8 0.67 4.03 2.37
CA VAL A 8 1.82 3.90 3.27
C VAL A 8 3.08 4.20 2.48
N THR A 9 3.90 5.14 2.95
CA THR A 9 5.07 5.60 2.19
C THR A 9 6.31 5.82 3.07
N SER A 10 7.47 5.40 2.58
CA SER A 10 8.78 5.75 3.16
C SER A 10 9.29 7.14 2.70
N GLY A 11 8.54 7.83 1.84
CA GLY A 11 8.96 9.09 1.25
C GLY A 11 10.31 8.96 0.53
N SER A 12 11.15 9.99 0.66
CA SER A 12 12.55 9.96 0.20
C SER A 12 13.51 9.37 1.25
N GLY A 13 12.97 8.66 2.25
CA GLY A 13 13.74 8.04 3.32
C GLY A 13 14.71 6.96 2.79
N PRO A 14 15.77 6.66 3.56
CA PRO A 14 16.73 5.61 3.21
C PRO A 14 16.10 4.21 3.32
N ALA A 15 16.87 3.17 2.97
CA ALA A 15 16.41 1.78 2.94
C ALA A 15 15.78 1.31 4.27
N GLU A 16 16.25 1.82 5.40
CA GLU A 16 15.69 1.53 6.73
C GLU A 16 14.23 1.98 6.86
N CYS A 17 13.83 3.08 6.20
CA CYS A 17 12.43 3.50 6.17
C CYS A 17 11.55 2.53 5.36
N ARG A 18 12.13 1.83 4.37
CA ARG A 18 11.43 0.76 3.64
C ARG A 18 11.28 -0.49 4.49
N VAL A 19 12.30 -0.85 5.26
CA VAL A 19 12.20 -1.92 6.27
C VAL A 19 11.11 -1.59 7.29
N ALA A 20 11.08 -0.35 7.79
CA ALA A 20 10.03 0.12 8.69
C ALA A 20 8.64 0.07 8.07
N LEU A 21 8.50 0.40 6.77
CA LEU A 21 7.24 0.32 6.02
C LEU A 21 6.73 -1.12 5.97
N MET A 22 7.57 -2.08 5.65
CA MET A 22 7.17 -3.49 5.62
C MET A 22 6.74 -4.00 7.00
N ALA A 23 7.46 -3.60 8.06
CA ALA A 23 7.07 -3.90 9.43
C ALA A 23 5.72 -3.26 9.80
N LEU A 24 5.48 -2.02 9.38
CA LEU A 24 4.21 -1.33 9.63
C LEU A 24 3.03 -2.03 8.97
N ILE A 25 3.19 -2.47 7.71
CA ILE A 25 2.14 -3.22 7.01
C ILE A 25 1.77 -4.46 7.82
N GLY A 26 2.75 -5.29 8.20
CA GLY A 26 2.48 -6.50 8.99
C GLY A 26 1.83 -6.21 10.35
N ILE A 27 2.16 -5.09 11.00
CA ILE A 27 1.52 -4.65 12.24
C ILE A 27 0.05 -4.28 12.01
N ILE A 28 -0.24 -3.53 10.92
CA ILE A 28 -1.62 -3.13 10.60
C ILE A 28 -2.44 -4.35 10.20
N GLU A 29 -1.90 -5.27 9.40
CA GLU A 29 -2.56 -6.53 9.02
C GLU A 29 -2.93 -7.37 10.26
N ALA A 30 -1.99 -7.58 11.18
CA ALA A 30 -2.24 -8.32 12.41
C ALA A 30 -3.28 -7.63 13.33
N GLU A 31 -3.32 -6.31 13.35
CA GLU A 31 -4.31 -5.55 14.10
C GLU A 31 -5.68 -5.60 13.44
N ALA A 32 -5.73 -5.55 12.10
CA ALA A 32 -6.95 -5.69 11.32
C ALA A 32 -7.61 -7.05 11.56
N ASP A 33 -6.83 -8.13 11.51
CA ASP A 33 -7.31 -9.49 11.79
C ASP A 33 -7.92 -9.58 13.19
N ARG A 34 -7.28 -9.01 14.21
CA ARG A 34 -7.80 -8.99 15.59
C ARG A 34 -9.11 -8.23 15.72
N ARG A 35 -9.33 -7.22 14.89
CA ARG A 35 -10.57 -6.40 14.89
C ARG A 35 -11.63 -6.88 13.91
N GLY A 36 -11.41 -8.04 13.26
CA GLY A 36 -12.34 -8.62 12.28
C GLY A 36 -12.42 -7.82 10.99
N CYS A 37 -11.34 -7.13 10.62
CA CYS A 37 -11.18 -6.47 9.33
C CYS A 37 -10.35 -7.35 8.39
N THR A 38 -10.66 -7.29 7.09
CA THR A 38 -9.83 -7.88 6.04
C THR A 38 -8.89 -6.84 5.46
N THR A 39 -7.72 -7.29 5.02
CA THR A 39 -6.70 -6.45 4.43
C THR A 39 -6.34 -6.90 3.02
N ASP A 40 -5.98 -5.95 2.16
CA ASP A 40 -5.42 -6.20 0.85
C ASP A 40 -4.29 -5.21 0.58
N VAL A 41 -3.09 -5.74 0.27
CA VAL A 41 -1.89 -4.93 0.09
C VAL A 41 -1.44 -4.92 -1.35
N THR A 42 -1.27 -3.71 -1.89
CA THR A 42 -0.71 -3.48 -3.23
C THR A 42 0.56 -2.65 -3.12
N PHE A 43 1.67 -3.15 -3.65
CA PHE A 43 2.94 -2.42 -3.65
C PHE A 43 3.08 -1.54 -4.89
N GLY A 44 3.52 -0.30 -4.72
CA GLY A 44 3.73 0.65 -5.81
C GLY A 44 4.84 0.25 -6.79
N HIS A 45 5.83 -0.51 -6.31
CA HIS A 45 6.86 -1.16 -7.10
C HIS A 45 7.16 -2.51 -6.48
N ARG A 46 7.73 -3.43 -7.27
CA ARG A 46 8.20 -4.71 -6.74
C ARG A 46 9.16 -4.45 -5.57
N PRO A 47 8.85 -4.98 -4.38
CA PRO A 47 9.75 -4.83 -3.24
C PRO A 47 11.13 -5.37 -3.56
N ASP A 48 12.17 -4.62 -3.20
CA ASP A 48 13.54 -5.10 -3.24
C ASP A 48 13.93 -5.79 -1.91
N ARG A 49 15.21 -6.14 -1.76
CA ARG A 49 15.73 -6.77 -0.52
C ARG A 49 15.47 -5.97 0.77
N HIS A 50 15.14 -4.69 0.66
CA HIS A 50 14.86 -3.80 1.80
C HIS A 50 13.37 -3.49 1.94
N GLY A 51 12.53 -3.97 1.04
CA GLY A 51 11.09 -3.74 1.01
C GLY A 51 10.63 -2.72 -0.03
N ALA A 52 9.37 -2.32 0.08
CA ALA A 52 8.74 -1.38 -0.84
C ALA A 52 8.96 0.08 -0.43
N LYS A 53 8.94 1.01 -1.40
CA LYS A 53 8.94 2.46 -1.14
C LYS A 53 7.56 2.97 -0.73
N SER A 54 6.52 2.38 -1.29
CA SER A 54 5.13 2.69 -0.99
C SER A 54 4.25 1.47 -1.18
N ALA A 55 3.14 1.45 -0.46
CA ALA A 55 2.10 0.45 -0.59
C ALA A 55 0.74 1.11 -0.41
N LEU A 56 -0.26 0.54 -1.05
CA LEU A 56 -1.67 0.80 -0.80
C LEU A 56 -2.20 -0.35 0.03
N LEU A 57 -2.76 -0.06 1.19
CA LEU A 57 -3.34 -1.02 2.11
C LEU A 57 -4.85 -0.77 2.18
N GLY A 58 -5.63 -1.63 1.56
CA GLY A 58 -7.08 -1.65 1.68
C GLY A 58 -7.50 -2.30 3.00
N LEU A 59 -8.40 -1.66 3.72
CA LEU A 59 -9.02 -2.14 4.95
C LEU A 59 -10.53 -2.25 4.73
N GLU A 60 -11.11 -3.41 5.00
CA GLU A 60 -12.56 -3.64 4.91
C GLU A 60 -13.09 -4.23 6.22
N GLY A 61 -14.18 -3.69 6.72
CA GLY A 61 -14.82 -4.15 7.94
C GLY A 61 -15.46 -3.03 8.75
N ALA A 62 -16.22 -3.39 9.77
CA ALA A 62 -16.91 -2.41 10.62
C ALA A 62 -15.93 -1.47 11.35
N ASN A 63 -14.73 -1.96 11.68
CA ASN A 63 -13.72 -1.24 12.42
C ASN A 63 -12.64 -0.59 11.53
N ALA A 64 -12.76 -0.70 10.19
CA ALA A 64 -11.75 -0.22 9.25
C ALA A 64 -11.45 1.28 9.40
N ALA A 65 -12.50 2.10 9.55
CA ALA A 65 -12.35 3.55 9.71
C ALA A 65 -11.61 3.93 11.01
N ALA A 66 -11.95 3.28 12.11
CA ALA A 66 -11.31 3.52 13.40
C ALA A 66 -9.82 3.09 13.36
N LEU A 67 -9.55 1.92 12.79
CA LEU A 67 -8.19 1.42 12.62
C LEU A 67 -7.37 2.34 11.72
N ALA A 68 -7.90 2.77 10.58
CA ALA A 68 -7.24 3.70 9.68
C ALA A 68 -6.87 5.02 10.37
N ALA A 69 -7.81 5.61 11.12
CA ALA A 69 -7.59 6.86 11.82
C ALA A 69 -6.45 6.79 12.85
N GLU A 70 -6.25 5.64 13.51
CA GLU A 70 -5.17 5.45 14.48
C GLU A 70 -3.77 5.47 13.88
N TYR A 71 -3.65 5.17 12.59
CA TYR A 71 -2.36 5.09 11.89
C TYR A 71 -2.10 6.28 10.97
N CYS A 72 -3.13 7.07 10.60
CA CYS A 72 -2.96 8.24 9.75
C CYS A 72 -2.03 9.27 10.39
N GLY A 73 -0.97 9.64 9.66
CA GLY A 73 0.07 10.55 10.10
C GLY A 73 1.47 9.97 9.94
N THR A 74 2.40 10.42 10.78
CA THR A 74 3.78 9.91 10.79
C THR A 74 3.96 8.85 11.86
N VAL A 75 4.40 7.66 11.44
CA VAL A 75 4.74 6.55 12.34
C VAL A 75 6.27 6.47 12.46
N LYS A 76 6.76 6.41 13.69
CA LYS A 76 8.19 6.32 14.02
C LYS A 76 8.56 4.91 14.41
N PHE A 77 9.63 4.42 13.83
CA PHE A 77 10.29 3.18 14.21
C PHE A 77 11.66 3.47 14.83
N VAL A 78 11.98 2.75 15.89
CA VAL A 78 13.27 2.86 16.58
C VAL A 78 13.98 1.51 16.53
N PHE A 79 14.99 1.40 15.67
CA PHE A 79 15.84 0.22 15.57
C PHE A 79 17.22 0.53 14.99
N LYS A 80 18.20 -0.34 15.27
CA LYS A 80 19.54 -0.26 14.67
C LYS A 80 19.44 -0.63 13.20
N SER A 81 20.15 0.12 12.32
CA SER A 81 20.12 -0.14 10.89
C SER A 81 20.57 -1.57 10.56
N PRO A 82 19.71 -2.40 9.93
CA PRO A 82 20.12 -3.69 9.39
C PRO A 82 20.88 -3.55 8.06
N VAL A 83 20.85 -2.36 7.46
CA VAL A 83 21.42 -2.07 6.13
C VAL A 83 22.81 -1.51 6.24
N ARG A 84 23.08 -0.69 7.27
CA ARG A 84 24.36 0.01 7.50
C ARG A 84 24.89 -0.30 8.88
N PRO A 85 25.79 -1.29 9.03
CA PRO A 85 26.41 -1.62 10.32
C PRO A 85 27.11 -0.40 10.94
N GLY A 86 26.89 -0.17 12.24
CA GLY A 86 27.51 0.95 12.97
C GLY A 86 26.86 2.32 12.74
N HIS A 87 25.78 2.41 11.98
CA HIS A 87 25.07 3.69 11.78
C HIS A 87 24.43 4.18 13.08
N LYS A 88 24.72 5.42 13.48
CA LYS A 88 24.26 5.99 14.77
C LYS A 88 22.75 6.30 14.81
N ARG A 89 22.13 6.60 13.66
CA ARG A 89 20.71 6.91 13.57
C ARG A 89 19.88 5.65 13.78
N GLN A 90 18.86 5.74 14.63
CA GLN A 90 17.94 4.66 14.96
C GLN A 90 16.47 5.01 14.70
N ASN A 91 16.17 6.25 14.41
CA ASN A 91 14.80 6.73 14.19
C ASN A 91 14.47 6.76 12.70
N TRP A 92 13.44 6.00 12.29
CA TRP A 92 13.00 5.85 10.92
C TRP A 92 11.51 6.18 10.83
N PHE A 93 11.11 6.88 9.80
CA PHE A 93 9.76 7.42 9.69
C PHE A 93 9.05 6.86 8.46
N VAL A 94 7.76 6.58 8.64
CA VAL A 94 6.83 6.11 7.61
C VAL A 94 5.59 6.99 7.67
N GLY A 95 5.18 7.53 6.52
CA GLY A 95 3.94 8.29 6.40
C GLY A 95 2.77 7.37 6.07
N VAL A 96 1.62 7.62 6.69
CA VAL A 96 0.35 6.94 6.42
C VAL A 96 -0.71 7.99 6.14
N LYS A 97 -1.41 7.86 5.03
CA LYS A 97 -2.48 8.78 4.64
C LYS A 97 -3.68 7.99 4.13
N ALA A 98 -4.87 8.31 4.63
CA ALA A 98 -6.10 7.82 4.02
C ALA A 98 -6.26 8.46 2.63
N VAL A 99 -6.60 7.65 1.64
CA VAL A 99 -6.81 8.07 0.26
C VAL A 99 -8.18 7.61 -0.20
N ASP A 100 -8.92 8.52 -0.82
CA ASP A 100 -10.16 8.17 -1.51
C ASP A 100 -9.82 7.87 -2.97
N LEU A 101 -9.72 6.58 -3.27
CA LEU A 101 -9.41 6.15 -4.62
C LEU A 101 -10.55 6.46 -5.60
N ALA A 102 -11.79 6.56 -5.13
CA ALA A 102 -12.93 6.91 -5.98
C ALA A 102 -12.86 8.38 -6.43
N ALA A 103 -12.41 9.27 -5.53
CA ALA A 103 -12.22 10.69 -5.86
C ALA A 103 -10.92 10.95 -6.67
N ALA A 104 -9.95 10.02 -6.60
CA ALA A 104 -8.66 10.18 -7.24
C ALA A 104 -8.63 9.80 -8.74
N VAL A 105 -9.72 9.27 -9.30
CA VAL A 105 -9.79 8.88 -10.72
C VAL A 105 -10.33 10.01 -11.60
N PRO A 106 -9.51 10.86 -12.26
CA PRO A 106 -9.98 11.62 -13.40
C PRO A 106 -10.33 10.67 -14.54
N ALA A 107 -11.34 11.02 -15.31
CA ALA A 107 -11.90 10.22 -16.41
C ALA A 107 -10.92 9.91 -17.57
N GLU A 108 -9.70 10.43 -17.55
CA GLU A 108 -8.80 10.44 -18.72
C GLU A 108 -7.55 9.55 -18.62
N ALA A 109 -7.30 8.87 -17.50
CA ALA A 109 -6.16 7.94 -17.41
C ALA A 109 -6.60 6.52 -17.76
N SER A 110 -6.96 6.28 -19.00
CA SER A 110 -7.23 4.95 -19.49
C SER A 110 -5.92 4.22 -19.74
N ILE A 111 -5.66 3.15 -19.00
CA ILE A 111 -4.56 2.23 -19.28
C ILE A 111 -4.87 1.51 -20.62
N ALA A 112 -3.91 1.49 -21.52
CA ALA A 112 -4.08 0.72 -22.74
C ALA A 112 -4.24 -0.78 -22.40
N PRO A 113 -5.23 -1.48 -22.93
CA PRO A 113 -5.45 -2.90 -22.61
C PRO A 113 -4.25 -3.80 -22.91
N CYS A 114 -3.38 -3.41 -23.84
CA CYS A 114 -2.15 -4.13 -24.19
C CYS A 114 -1.06 -4.02 -23.11
N ASP A 115 -1.14 -3.03 -22.24
CA ASP A 115 -0.16 -2.79 -21.19
C ASP A 115 -0.48 -3.55 -19.89
N VAL A 116 -1.61 -4.27 -19.85
CA VAL A 116 -2.01 -5.02 -18.66
C VAL A 116 -2.12 -6.50 -18.96
N ARG A 117 -1.34 -7.30 -18.23
CA ARG A 117 -1.49 -8.74 -18.19
C ARG A 117 -2.32 -9.14 -16.98
N PHE A 118 -3.38 -9.94 -17.22
CA PHE A 118 -4.21 -10.51 -16.17
C PHE A 118 -3.86 -11.98 -15.95
N GLU A 119 -3.75 -12.36 -14.68
CA GLU A 119 -3.54 -13.75 -14.24
C GLU A 119 -4.68 -14.09 -13.25
N THR A 120 -5.28 -15.28 -13.41
CA THR A 120 -6.31 -15.78 -12.50
C THR A 120 -5.66 -16.65 -11.42
N LEU A 121 -6.11 -16.52 -10.19
CA LEU A 121 -5.55 -17.19 -9.02
C LEU A 121 -6.68 -17.71 -8.12
N ARG A 122 -6.38 -18.72 -7.34
CA ARG A 122 -7.26 -19.12 -6.22
C ARG A 122 -7.14 -18.08 -5.10
N ALA A 123 -8.30 -17.70 -4.54
CA ALA A 123 -8.34 -16.63 -3.55
C ALA A 123 -7.53 -16.94 -2.29
N GLY A 124 -7.35 -18.20 -1.91
CA GLY A 124 -6.60 -18.64 -0.73
C GLY A 124 -7.06 -17.95 0.56
N GLY A 125 -7.21 -18.68 1.64
CA GLY A 125 -7.57 -18.09 2.94
C GLY A 125 -8.48 -19.01 3.76
N PRO A 126 -8.77 -18.66 5.03
CA PRO A 126 -9.72 -19.38 5.86
C PRO A 126 -11.13 -19.20 5.28
N GLY A 127 -11.67 -20.22 4.58
CA GLY A 127 -12.98 -20.21 3.96
C GLY A 127 -13.34 -21.58 3.38
N GLY A 128 -14.63 -21.81 3.11
CA GLY A 128 -15.16 -23.08 2.62
C GLY A 128 -14.63 -23.50 1.23
N GLN A 129 -15.09 -24.67 0.75
CA GLN A 129 -14.61 -25.27 -0.51
C GLN A 129 -14.63 -24.33 -1.72
N HIS A 130 -15.58 -23.40 -1.80
CA HIS A 130 -15.71 -22.49 -2.93
C HIS A 130 -14.50 -21.53 -3.07
N GLN A 131 -13.92 -21.09 -1.96
CA GLN A 131 -12.81 -20.13 -1.93
C GLN A 131 -11.48 -20.80 -2.33
N ASN A 132 -11.35 -22.09 -2.08
CA ASN A 132 -10.15 -22.87 -2.35
C ASN A 132 -10.15 -23.61 -3.69
N THR A 133 -11.31 -23.69 -4.37
CA THR A 133 -11.47 -24.44 -5.62
C THR A 133 -11.70 -23.57 -6.83
N THR A 134 -12.15 -22.31 -6.64
CA THR A 134 -12.51 -21.42 -7.77
C THR A 134 -11.43 -20.36 -7.98
N ASP A 135 -10.94 -20.21 -9.22
CA ASP A 135 -9.97 -19.19 -9.62
C ASP A 135 -10.67 -17.82 -9.78
N SER A 136 -11.25 -17.30 -8.68
CA SER A 136 -11.98 -16.03 -8.69
C SER A 136 -11.09 -14.81 -8.48
N ALA A 137 -9.92 -14.97 -7.86
CA ALA A 137 -8.97 -13.88 -7.68
C ALA A 137 -8.29 -13.51 -9.00
N VAL A 138 -8.03 -12.22 -9.18
CA VAL A 138 -7.37 -11.69 -10.38
C VAL A 138 -6.15 -10.88 -9.97
N ARG A 139 -5.04 -11.16 -10.62
CA ARG A 139 -3.80 -10.41 -10.55
C ARG A 139 -3.62 -9.64 -11.85
N ALA A 140 -3.48 -8.33 -11.76
CA ALA A 140 -3.17 -7.46 -12.88
C ALA A 140 -1.73 -6.99 -12.78
N VAL A 141 -0.99 -7.10 -13.88
CA VAL A 141 0.42 -6.67 -13.99
C VAL A 141 0.50 -5.61 -15.07
N HIS A 142 0.93 -4.41 -14.71
CA HIS A 142 1.23 -3.36 -15.67
C HIS A 142 2.63 -3.59 -16.25
N LEU A 143 2.70 -3.95 -17.52
CA LEU A 143 3.94 -4.39 -18.18
C LEU A 143 5.03 -3.31 -18.21
N PRO A 144 4.73 -2.03 -18.52
CA PRO A 144 5.77 -1.00 -18.57
C PRO A 144 6.40 -0.67 -17.20
N THR A 145 5.62 -0.68 -16.12
CA THR A 145 6.12 -0.27 -14.78
C THR A 145 6.40 -1.45 -13.85
N GLY A 146 5.93 -2.66 -14.20
CA GLY A 146 6.04 -3.85 -13.36
C GLY A 146 5.16 -3.83 -12.11
N ILE A 147 4.20 -2.89 -12.01
CA ILE A 147 3.25 -2.83 -10.89
C ILE A 147 2.33 -4.03 -10.96
N VAL A 148 2.12 -4.65 -9.79
CA VAL A 148 1.26 -5.81 -9.64
C VAL A 148 0.18 -5.50 -8.62
N VAL A 149 -1.08 -5.74 -9.02
CA VAL A 149 -2.26 -5.57 -8.17
C VAL A 149 -3.02 -6.89 -8.13
N THR A 150 -3.53 -7.26 -6.96
CA THR A 150 -4.38 -8.45 -6.82
C THR A 150 -5.74 -8.04 -6.23
N ALA A 151 -6.82 -8.54 -6.82
CA ALA A 151 -8.18 -8.40 -6.30
C ALA A 151 -8.78 -9.78 -6.06
N ARG A 152 -9.30 -10.01 -4.84
CA ARG A 152 -9.86 -11.31 -4.40
C ARG A 152 -11.16 -11.16 -3.59
N ASN A 153 -11.67 -9.93 -3.49
CA ASN A 153 -12.76 -9.56 -2.57
C ASN A 153 -14.12 -10.01 -3.06
N GLU A 154 -14.28 -10.20 -4.37
CA GLU A 154 -15.54 -10.58 -4.98
C GLU A 154 -15.57 -12.07 -5.36
N ARG A 155 -16.78 -12.66 -5.32
CA ARG A 155 -16.99 -14.02 -5.83
C ARG A 155 -16.89 -14.11 -7.35
N SER A 156 -17.09 -12.99 -8.05
CA SER A 156 -17.04 -12.87 -9.50
C SER A 156 -15.64 -12.50 -9.96
N GLN A 157 -15.00 -13.36 -10.75
CA GLN A 157 -13.75 -13.10 -11.44
C GLN A 157 -13.80 -11.80 -12.26
N HIS A 158 -14.92 -11.55 -12.95
CA HIS A 158 -15.11 -10.34 -13.75
C HIS A 158 -15.09 -9.08 -12.88
N ARG A 159 -15.74 -9.11 -11.71
CA ARG A 159 -15.70 -7.98 -10.76
C ARG A 159 -14.30 -7.79 -10.19
N ASN A 160 -13.62 -8.87 -9.83
CA ASN A 160 -12.23 -8.79 -9.37
C ASN A 160 -11.31 -8.22 -10.46
N LYS A 161 -11.55 -8.55 -11.74
CA LYS A 161 -10.79 -7.96 -12.86
C LYS A 161 -11.00 -6.44 -12.95
N ALA A 162 -12.24 -5.96 -12.81
CA ALA A 162 -12.55 -4.54 -12.82
C ALA A 162 -11.90 -3.81 -11.62
N ILE A 163 -11.97 -4.40 -10.42
CA ILE A 163 -11.33 -3.87 -9.21
C ILE A 163 -9.81 -3.81 -9.36
N ALA A 164 -9.20 -4.89 -9.90
CA ALA A 164 -7.76 -4.92 -10.11
C ALA A 164 -7.31 -3.83 -11.10
N LEU A 165 -8.05 -3.64 -12.20
CA LEU A 165 -7.75 -2.59 -13.17
C LEU A 165 -7.87 -1.19 -12.53
N TRP A 166 -8.95 -0.94 -11.82
CA TRP A 166 -9.18 0.33 -11.14
C TRP A 166 -8.09 0.64 -10.09
N ARG A 167 -7.69 -0.35 -9.27
CA ARG A 167 -6.58 -0.20 -8.33
C ARG A 167 -5.25 0.08 -9.05
N LEU A 168 -5.02 -0.59 -10.18
CA LEU A 168 -3.83 -0.38 -10.99
C LEU A 168 -3.76 1.06 -11.53
N GLU A 169 -4.88 1.57 -12.05
CA GLU A 169 -5.01 2.97 -12.50
C GLU A 169 -4.72 3.96 -11.38
N ALA A 170 -5.29 3.73 -10.19
CA ALA A 170 -5.05 4.59 -9.03
C ALA A 170 -3.57 4.59 -8.61
N MET A 171 -2.90 3.42 -8.64
CA MET A 171 -1.47 3.32 -8.31
C MET A 171 -0.59 4.03 -9.34
N LEU A 172 -0.88 3.87 -10.62
CA LEU A 172 -0.15 4.55 -11.70
C LEU A 172 -0.26 6.06 -11.58
N ARG A 173 -1.45 6.55 -11.21
CA ARG A 173 -1.66 7.97 -10.98
C ARG A 173 -0.87 8.50 -9.79
N VAL A 174 -0.91 7.83 -8.63
CA VAL A 174 -0.10 8.20 -7.47
C VAL A 174 1.39 8.24 -7.82
N LEU A 175 1.84 7.39 -8.74
CA LEU A 175 3.24 7.41 -9.22
C LEU A 175 3.50 8.55 -10.19
N ALA A 176 2.57 8.84 -11.12
CA ALA A 176 2.70 9.96 -12.06
C ALA A 176 2.71 11.31 -11.31
N ASP A 177 1.84 11.48 -10.30
CA ASP A 177 1.84 12.67 -9.45
C ASP A 177 3.17 12.81 -8.68
N ARG A 178 3.75 11.68 -8.22
CA ARG A 178 5.07 11.70 -7.57
C ARG A 178 6.21 12.04 -8.53
N ASP A 179 6.16 11.56 -9.76
CA ASP A 179 7.17 11.88 -10.78
C ASP A 179 7.05 13.35 -11.23
N ALA A 180 5.82 13.89 -11.28
CA ALA A 180 5.56 15.31 -11.52
C ALA A 180 6.00 16.19 -10.34
N GLU A 181 5.76 15.76 -9.09
CA GLU A 181 6.26 16.40 -7.88
C GLU A 181 7.79 16.29 -7.76
N GLN A 182 8.40 15.22 -8.27
CA GLN A 182 9.87 15.05 -8.31
C GLN A 182 10.57 16.04 -9.24
N SER A 183 9.90 16.55 -10.22
CA SER A 183 10.46 17.56 -11.14
C SER A 183 10.42 19.00 -10.59
N MET A 184 9.82 19.23 -9.43
CA MET A 184 9.70 20.56 -8.84
C MET A 184 10.26 20.59 -7.40
N ALA A 185 10.95 21.66 -7.04
CA ALA A 185 11.60 21.90 -5.74
C ALA A 185 10.68 21.78 -4.49
N GLU A 186 9.42 21.42 -4.66
CA GLU A 186 8.42 21.19 -3.61
C GLU A 186 8.60 19.88 -2.82
N ILE A 187 9.38 18.92 -3.34
CA ILE A 187 9.76 17.70 -2.60
C ILE A 187 10.43 18.03 -1.27
N PHE A 188 11.14 19.13 -1.20
CA PHE A 188 11.78 19.57 0.03
C PHE A 188 10.75 20.01 1.08
N ILE A 189 9.58 20.50 0.63
CA ILE A 189 8.47 20.94 1.51
C ILE A 189 7.61 19.77 1.96
N ALA A 190 7.30 18.82 1.09
CA ALA A 190 6.55 17.60 1.45
C ALA A 190 7.34 16.70 2.42
N ASN A 191 8.68 16.66 2.30
CA ASN A 191 9.55 15.99 3.27
C ASN A 191 9.65 16.73 4.62
N LYS A 192 9.39 18.03 4.66
CA LYS A 192 9.19 18.80 5.90
C LYS A 192 7.82 18.54 6.53
N ALA A 193 6.82 18.16 5.76
CA ALA A 193 5.48 17.81 6.23
C ALA A 193 5.39 16.42 6.89
N LEU A 194 6.42 15.57 6.78
CA LEU A 194 6.69 14.55 7.78
C LEU A 194 7.11 15.29 9.06
N GLU A 195 6.12 15.74 9.83
CA GLU A 195 6.32 16.44 11.09
C GLU A 195 7.13 15.56 12.04
N ARG A 196 8.45 15.77 12.02
CA ARG A 196 9.35 15.14 12.98
C ARG A 196 9.08 15.77 14.34
N GLY A 197 8.46 15.00 15.23
CA GLY A 197 8.14 15.45 16.58
C GLY A 197 6.65 15.37 16.93
N ASN A 198 5.78 15.01 15.99
CA ASN A 198 4.36 14.78 16.24
C ASN A 198 3.94 13.40 15.67
N GLU A 199 4.69 12.37 16.09
CA GLU A 199 4.43 11.00 15.63
C GLU A 199 3.16 10.44 16.28
N VAL A 200 2.26 9.88 15.47
CA VAL A 200 1.01 9.25 15.93
C VAL A 200 1.25 7.93 16.64
N LYS A 201 2.28 7.18 16.24
CA LYS A 201 2.71 5.92 16.87
C LYS A 201 4.23 5.76 16.83
N VAL A 202 4.77 5.08 17.85
CA VAL A 202 6.21 4.78 17.95
C VAL A 202 6.38 3.29 18.19
N PHE A 203 7.11 2.60 17.32
CA PHE A 203 7.45 1.19 17.46
C PHE A 203 8.96 1.01 17.71
N ARG A 204 9.33 0.00 18.48
CA ARG A 204 10.72 -0.42 18.71
C ARG A 204 10.87 -1.86 18.21
N LEU A 205 11.79 -2.06 17.26
CA LEU A 205 12.13 -3.35 16.65
C LEU A 205 13.50 -3.82 17.12
#